data_af6efbdc467eb86c3216b5298d505249
#
_entry.id   af6efbdc467eb86c3216b5298d505249
#
_cell.length_a   1.000
_cell.length_b   1.000
_cell.length_c   1.000
_cell.angle_alpha   90.00
_cell.angle_beta   90.00
_cell.angle_gamma   90.00
#
_symmetry.space_group_name_H-M   'P 1'
#
loop_
_entity.id
_entity.type
_entity.pdbx_description
1 polymer ?
#
loop_
_entity_poly.entity_id
_entity_poly.type
_entity_poly.pdbx_seq_one_letter_code
_entity_poly.pdbx_strand_id
1 'polypeptide(L)'
;MIADGTVADVSADAGAAVAQAADLTAALMTSDAELTMKISVVYHFFGFLWVLNFVQLVAWLVMSGAVCWWYFLRKDDAHKTRIPILRSLGRTMKYHLGSAAFAALIIAICQFLRAVMEYVDRQTRLYQDKNKVLKLIMKCAKCAMWCIEKTVRFISAYGLVFVALEGRNFCGACFSTFKFIVANPVQVGVNTVVTKLLILLSIGTIPVSCGIATFVVLEQRGIRNPMYSVFMAVLLAIVVTNACMA
;
A
#
# COMPACT_ATOMS: atom_id res chain seq x y z
N MET A 1 55.93 46.64 -34.22
CA MET A 1 55.53 46.44 -32.83
C MET A 1 54.02 46.68 -32.67
N ILE A 2 53.12 46.08 -33.44
CA ILE A 2 51.64 46.21 -33.32
C ILE A 2 50.92 44.89 -33.62
N ALA A 3 51.55 43.73 -33.48
CA ALA A 3 50.88 42.45 -33.80
C ALA A 3 50.79 41.48 -32.64
N ASP A 4 51.22 41.85 -31.43
CA ASP A 4 51.25 40.88 -30.29
C ASP A 4 50.09 41.03 -29.28
N GLY A 5 49.36 42.16 -29.32
CA GLY A 5 48.22 42.37 -28.43
C GLY A 5 46.90 41.71 -28.86
N THR A 6 46.71 41.52 -30.16
CA THR A 6 45.45 40.98 -30.71
C THR A 6 45.32 39.46 -30.61
N VAL A 7 46.46 38.73 -30.62
CA VAL A 7 46.45 37.25 -30.50
C VAL A 7 46.22 36.82 -29.05
N ALA A 8 46.74 37.57 -28.08
CA ALA A 8 46.52 37.29 -26.66
C ALA A 8 45.07 37.58 -26.24
N ASP A 9 44.45 38.63 -26.78
CA ASP A 9 43.03 38.96 -26.46
C ASP A 9 42.05 37.96 -27.07
N VAL A 10 42.30 37.52 -28.31
CA VAL A 10 41.47 36.47 -28.97
C VAL A 10 41.61 35.11 -28.27
N SER A 11 42.79 34.78 -27.74
CA SER A 11 42.98 33.52 -26.99
C SER A 11 42.35 33.58 -25.60
N ALA A 12 42.31 34.73 -24.95
CA ALA A 12 41.64 34.94 -23.68
C ALA A 12 40.11 34.88 -23.82
N ASP A 13 39.56 35.50 -24.88
CA ASP A 13 38.12 35.42 -25.18
C ASP A 13 37.67 34.02 -25.58
N ALA A 14 38.46 33.27 -26.33
CA ALA A 14 38.19 31.88 -26.66
C ALA A 14 38.24 30.98 -25.41
N GLY A 15 39.16 31.21 -24.49
CA GLY A 15 39.24 30.52 -23.21
C GLY A 15 38.04 30.79 -22.33
N ALA A 16 37.59 32.04 -22.25
CA ALA A 16 36.39 32.42 -21.50
C ALA A 16 35.10 31.79 -22.09
N ALA A 17 34.98 31.75 -23.42
CA ALA A 17 33.85 31.14 -24.09
C ALA A 17 33.79 29.60 -23.87
N VAL A 18 34.95 28.94 -23.88
CA VAL A 18 35.04 27.49 -23.56
C VAL A 18 34.70 27.21 -22.11
N ALA A 19 35.17 28.06 -21.17
CA ALA A 19 34.81 27.92 -19.76
C ALA A 19 33.31 28.14 -19.52
N GLN A 20 32.68 29.13 -20.15
CA GLN A 20 31.24 29.33 -20.09
C GLN A 20 30.44 28.16 -20.69
N ALA A 21 30.90 27.60 -21.81
CA ALA A 21 30.27 26.44 -22.40
C ALA A 21 30.38 25.20 -21.49
N ALA A 22 31.52 25.02 -20.82
CA ALA A 22 31.72 23.94 -19.84
C ALA A 22 30.80 24.11 -18.62
N ASP A 23 30.67 25.31 -18.08
CA ASP A 23 29.75 25.58 -16.96
C ASP A 23 28.29 25.39 -17.35
N LEU A 24 27.90 25.78 -18.57
CA LEU A 24 26.55 25.58 -19.07
C LEU A 24 26.24 24.10 -19.26
N THR A 25 27.16 23.31 -19.79
CA THR A 25 27.00 21.86 -19.94
C THR A 25 26.96 21.16 -18.59
N ALA A 26 27.78 21.57 -17.62
CA ALA A 26 27.72 21.03 -16.24
C ALA A 26 26.38 21.38 -15.56
N ALA A 27 25.87 22.59 -15.72
CA ALA A 27 24.58 23.00 -15.20
C ALA A 27 23.41 22.22 -15.82
N LEU A 28 23.45 21.96 -17.15
CA LEU A 28 22.46 21.14 -17.83
C LEU A 28 22.52 19.68 -17.34
N MET A 29 23.70 19.09 -17.22
CA MET A 29 23.85 17.72 -16.71
C MET A 29 23.40 17.59 -15.25
N THR A 30 23.63 18.58 -14.40
CA THR A 30 23.15 18.55 -13.00
C THR A 30 21.64 18.71 -12.93
N SER A 31 21.03 19.55 -13.77
CA SER A 31 19.57 19.69 -13.85
C SER A 31 18.88 18.42 -14.33
N ASP A 32 19.46 17.74 -15.33
CA ASP A 32 18.94 16.49 -15.84
C ASP A 32 19.08 15.36 -14.80
N ALA A 33 20.20 15.31 -14.07
CA ALA A 33 20.40 14.37 -12.98
C ALA A 33 19.40 14.58 -11.83
N GLU A 34 19.12 15.83 -11.45
CA GLU A 34 18.15 16.16 -10.42
C GLU A 34 16.72 15.78 -10.84
N LEU A 35 16.35 16.07 -12.09
CA LEU A 35 15.05 15.68 -12.65
C LEU A 35 14.90 14.16 -12.69
N THR A 36 15.92 13.45 -13.14
CA THR A 36 15.95 11.99 -13.21
C THR A 36 15.81 11.36 -11.82
N MET A 37 16.48 11.94 -10.82
CA MET A 37 16.36 11.48 -9.43
C MET A 37 14.95 11.69 -8.88
N LYS A 38 14.30 12.83 -9.13
CA LYS A 38 12.92 13.11 -8.72
C LYS A 38 11.93 12.13 -9.36
N ILE A 39 12.07 11.89 -10.66
CA ILE A 39 11.24 10.92 -11.39
C ILE A 39 11.44 9.49 -10.84
N SER A 40 12.68 9.10 -10.58
CA SER A 40 13.02 7.80 -10.02
C SER A 40 12.37 7.57 -8.66
N VAL A 41 12.42 8.57 -7.77
CA VAL A 41 11.75 8.48 -6.44
C VAL A 41 10.25 8.29 -6.59
N VAL A 42 9.59 9.04 -7.48
CA VAL A 42 8.14 8.92 -7.72
C VAL A 42 7.80 7.53 -8.28
N TYR A 43 8.59 7.04 -9.22
CA TYR A 43 8.42 5.71 -9.81
C TYR A 43 8.57 4.59 -8.76
N HIS A 44 9.63 4.65 -7.94
CA HIS A 44 9.84 3.66 -6.88
C HIS A 44 8.76 3.72 -5.80
N PHE A 45 8.29 4.90 -5.45
CA PHE A 45 7.18 5.07 -4.51
C PHE A 45 5.88 4.42 -5.03
N PHE A 46 5.56 4.67 -6.31
CA PHE A 46 4.41 4.02 -6.94
C PHE A 46 4.56 2.49 -7.00
N GLY A 47 5.74 1.99 -7.43
CA GLY A 47 6.05 0.57 -7.46
C GLY A 47 5.95 -0.09 -6.09
N PHE A 48 6.43 0.58 -5.05
CA PHE A 48 6.32 0.12 -3.67
C PHE A 48 4.85 -0.04 -3.23
N LEU A 49 4.01 0.98 -3.50
CA LEU A 49 2.57 0.90 -3.21
C LEU A 49 1.90 -0.26 -3.95
N TRP A 50 2.23 -0.45 -5.22
CA TRP A 50 1.68 -1.54 -6.02
C TRP A 50 2.07 -2.91 -5.47
N VAL A 51 3.36 -3.14 -5.19
CA VAL A 51 3.86 -4.41 -4.65
C VAL A 51 3.24 -4.73 -3.29
N LEU A 52 3.13 -3.75 -2.39
CA LEU A 52 2.49 -3.94 -1.08
C LEU A 52 1.02 -4.39 -1.22
N ASN A 53 0.24 -3.69 -2.04
CA ASN A 53 -1.15 -4.08 -2.29
C ASN A 53 -1.25 -5.43 -2.97
N PHE A 54 -0.33 -5.74 -3.90
CA PHE A 54 -0.30 -7.02 -4.60
C PHE A 54 -0.10 -8.20 -3.62
N VAL A 55 0.91 -8.12 -2.76
CA VAL A 55 1.18 -9.16 -1.76
C VAL A 55 -0.01 -9.35 -0.83
N GLN A 56 -0.61 -8.25 -0.36
CA GLN A 56 -1.79 -8.28 0.52
C GLN A 56 -3.00 -8.92 -0.16
N LEU A 57 -3.28 -8.57 -1.42
CA LEU A 57 -4.42 -9.13 -2.15
C LEU A 57 -4.21 -10.59 -2.56
N VAL A 58 -2.96 -11.00 -2.85
CA VAL A 58 -2.63 -12.42 -3.07
C VAL A 58 -2.88 -13.23 -1.80
N ALA A 59 -2.42 -12.74 -0.65
CA ALA A 59 -2.68 -13.39 0.64
C ALA A 59 -4.20 -13.51 0.90
N TRP A 60 -4.95 -12.44 0.67
CA TRP A 60 -6.41 -12.42 0.80
C TRP A 60 -7.09 -13.43 -0.13
N LEU A 61 -6.67 -13.51 -1.38
CA LEU A 61 -7.21 -14.45 -2.37
C LEU A 61 -6.91 -15.91 -2.00
N VAL A 62 -5.71 -16.18 -1.50
CA VAL A 62 -5.31 -17.53 -1.02
C VAL A 62 -6.16 -17.95 0.17
N MET A 63 -6.35 -17.06 1.15
CA MET A 63 -7.20 -17.34 2.33
C MET A 63 -8.65 -17.55 1.94
N SER A 64 -9.20 -16.68 1.08
CA SER A 64 -10.58 -16.82 0.57
C SER A 64 -10.77 -18.13 -0.18
N GLY A 65 -9.85 -18.50 -1.05
CA GLY A 65 -9.89 -19.75 -1.78
C GLY A 65 -9.79 -21.00 -0.87
N ALA A 66 -8.98 -20.93 0.18
CA ALA A 66 -8.87 -22.03 1.16
C ALA A 66 -10.17 -22.22 1.96
N VAL A 67 -10.78 -21.10 2.40
CA VAL A 67 -12.07 -21.12 3.13
C VAL A 67 -13.20 -21.62 2.24
N CYS A 68 -13.30 -21.12 1.00
CA CYS A 68 -14.30 -21.58 0.04
C CYS A 68 -14.17 -23.08 -0.20
N TRP A 69 -12.94 -23.55 -0.42
CA TRP A 69 -12.69 -24.97 -0.66
C TRP A 69 -13.09 -25.83 0.55
N TRP A 70 -12.73 -25.41 1.77
CA TRP A 70 -13.10 -26.11 3.00
C TRP A 70 -14.61 -26.14 3.24
N TYR A 71 -15.31 -25.03 2.96
CA TYR A 71 -16.75 -24.90 3.20
C TYR A 71 -17.58 -25.73 2.22
N PHE A 72 -17.23 -25.71 0.91
CA PHE A 72 -18.00 -26.41 -0.12
C PHE A 72 -17.60 -27.87 -0.31
N LEU A 73 -16.48 -28.32 0.26
CA LEU A 73 -16.10 -29.73 0.19
C LEU A 73 -16.94 -30.56 1.17
N ARG A 74 -17.67 -31.56 0.62
CA ARG A 74 -18.46 -32.46 1.44
C ARG A 74 -17.55 -33.27 2.36
N LYS A 75 -18.09 -33.63 3.58
CA LYS A 75 -17.32 -34.36 4.61
C LYS A 75 -16.86 -35.77 4.16
N ASP A 76 -17.52 -36.32 3.16
CA ASP A 76 -17.31 -37.72 2.71
C ASP A 76 -16.32 -37.83 1.52
N ASP A 77 -15.79 -36.73 1.00
CA ASP A 77 -14.84 -36.78 -0.10
C ASP A 77 -13.46 -37.21 0.38
N ALA A 78 -13.04 -38.42 -0.07
CA ALA A 78 -11.74 -39.04 0.22
C ALA A 78 -10.53 -38.19 -0.22
N HIS A 79 -10.76 -37.11 -1.02
CA HIS A 79 -9.75 -36.18 -1.49
C HIS A 79 -9.57 -34.94 -0.61
N LYS A 80 -10.04 -34.96 0.64
CA LYS A 80 -9.86 -33.85 1.58
C LYS A 80 -8.37 -33.60 1.84
N THR A 81 -7.81 -32.63 1.15
CA THR A 81 -6.38 -32.30 1.28
C THR A 81 -6.10 -31.84 2.70
N ARG A 82 -5.05 -32.42 3.31
CA ARG A 82 -4.62 -32.10 4.69
C ARG A 82 -4.30 -30.61 4.89
N ILE A 83 -3.92 -29.91 3.81
CA ILE A 83 -3.49 -28.49 3.87
C ILE A 83 -4.19 -27.71 2.74
N PRO A 84 -5.41 -27.16 3.00
CA PRO A 84 -6.19 -26.44 2.00
C PRO A 84 -5.49 -25.15 1.53
N ILE A 85 -4.67 -24.52 2.37
CA ILE A 85 -3.96 -23.29 2.07
C ILE A 85 -2.94 -23.47 0.96
N LEU A 86 -2.12 -24.54 0.99
CA LEU A 86 -1.12 -24.81 -0.06
C LEU A 86 -1.78 -25.09 -1.41
N ARG A 87 -2.91 -25.78 -1.42
CA ARG A 87 -3.67 -26.04 -2.63
C ARG A 87 -4.28 -24.74 -3.20
N SER A 88 -4.82 -23.89 -2.33
CA SER A 88 -5.32 -22.58 -2.72
C SER A 88 -4.19 -21.67 -3.25
N LEU A 89 -3.03 -21.67 -2.62
CA LEU A 89 -1.84 -20.97 -3.06
C LEU A 89 -1.43 -21.39 -4.49
N GLY A 90 -1.32 -22.70 -4.73
CA GLY A 90 -0.98 -23.21 -6.07
C GLY A 90 -2.00 -22.81 -7.13
N ARG A 91 -3.31 -22.82 -6.82
CA ARG A 91 -4.37 -22.39 -7.73
C ARG A 91 -4.28 -20.88 -7.99
N THR A 92 -4.11 -20.07 -6.95
CA THR A 92 -3.98 -18.61 -7.06
C THR A 92 -2.79 -18.22 -7.92
N MET A 93 -1.63 -18.83 -7.69
CA MET A 93 -0.41 -18.56 -8.46
C MET A 93 -0.55 -18.95 -9.92
N LYS A 94 -1.28 -20.04 -10.22
CA LYS A 94 -1.40 -20.54 -11.59
C LYS A 94 -2.50 -19.81 -12.40
N TYR A 95 -3.62 -19.44 -11.78
CA TYR A 95 -4.80 -19.00 -12.52
C TYR A 95 -5.29 -17.60 -12.20
N HIS A 96 -4.99 -17.06 -11.00
CA HIS A 96 -5.63 -15.83 -10.51
C HIS A 96 -4.64 -14.71 -10.15
N LEU A 97 -3.34 -14.92 -10.41
CA LEU A 97 -2.31 -13.92 -10.11
C LEU A 97 -2.55 -12.60 -10.86
N GLY A 98 -2.98 -12.68 -12.14
CA GLY A 98 -3.32 -11.51 -12.95
C GLY A 98 -4.48 -10.70 -12.39
N SER A 99 -5.52 -11.36 -11.86
CA SER A 99 -6.64 -10.67 -11.23
C SER A 99 -6.22 -9.92 -9.97
N ALA A 100 -5.35 -10.52 -9.15
CA ALA A 100 -4.80 -9.87 -7.96
C ALA A 100 -3.88 -8.69 -8.32
N ALA A 101 -3.03 -8.84 -9.35
CA ALA A 101 -2.14 -7.78 -9.83
C ALA A 101 -2.91 -6.57 -10.37
N PHE A 102 -3.99 -6.83 -11.12
CA PHE A 102 -4.85 -5.78 -11.65
C PHE A 102 -5.62 -5.04 -10.55
N ALA A 103 -6.19 -5.78 -9.58
CA ALA A 103 -6.83 -5.18 -8.42
C ALA A 103 -5.85 -4.32 -7.60
N ALA A 104 -4.63 -4.82 -7.37
CA ALA A 104 -3.58 -4.09 -6.68
C ALA A 104 -3.18 -2.80 -7.40
N LEU A 105 -3.13 -2.84 -8.75
CA LEU A 105 -2.81 -1.67 -9.57
C LEU A 105 -3.85 -0.55 -9.38
N ILE A 106 -5.14 -0.90 -9.43
CA ILE A 106 -6.22 0.09 -9.26
C ILE A 106 -6.13 0.73 -7.86
N ILE A 107 -5.90 -0.07 -6.82
CA ILE A 107 -5.75 0.45 -5.45
C ILE A 107 -4.51 1.34 -5.35
N ALA A 108 -3.38 0.92 -5.92
CA ALA A 108 -2.14 1.69 -5.90
C ALA A 108 -2.28 3.05 -6.61
N ILE A 109 -3.01 3.10 -7.75
CA ILE A 109 -3.32 4.36 -8.44
C ILE A 109 -4.13 5.29 -7.51
N CYS A 110 -5.17 4.79 -6.85
CA CYS A 110 -5.96 5.60 -5.92
C CYS A 110 -5.12 6.13 -4.75
N GLN A 111 -4.26 5.30 -4.18
CA GLN A 111 -3.34 5.70 -3.11
C GLN A 111 -2.30 6.72 -3.57
N PHE A 112 -1.76 6.53 -4.76
CA PHE A 112 -0.80 7.45 -5.36
C PHE A 112 -1.43 8.83 -5.61
N LEU A 113 -2.62 8.87 -6.22
CA LEU A 113 -3.36 10.12 -6.43
C LEU A 113 -3.64 10.85 -5.11
N ARG A 114 -4.00 10.10 -4.07
CA ARG A 114 -4.19 10.67 -2.73
C ARG A 114 -2.90 11.25 -2.16
N ALA A 115 -1.77 10.56 -2.32
CA ALA A 115 -0.45 11.06 -1.88
C ALA A 115 -0.05 12.34 -2.64
N VAL A 116 -0.29 12.38 -3.96
CA VAL A 116 -0.07 13.59 -4.78
C VAL A 116 -0.95 14.74 -4.31
N MET A 117 -2.23 14.50 -4.03
CA MET A 117 -3.12 15.54 -3.51
C MET A 117 -2.68 16.05 -2.14
N GLU A 118 -2.19 15.18 -1.27
CA GLU A 118 -1.64 15.59 0.04
C GLU A 118 -0.37 16.45 -0.14
N TYR A 119 0.48 16.09 -1.10
CA TYR A 119 1.66 16.87 -1.45
C TYR A 119 1.29 18.27 -1.97
N VAL A 120 0.34 18.34 -2.92
CA VAL A 120 -0.15 19.62 -3.47
C VAL A 120 -0.79 20.47 -2.37
N ASP A 121 -1.57 19.87 -1.48
CA ASP A 121 -2.16 20.59 -0.35
C ASP A 121 -1.12 21.24 0.57
N ARG A 122 -0.03 20.51 0.84
CA ARG A 122 1.07 21.04 1.67
C ARG A 122 1.79 22.21 0.97
N GLN A 123 2.01 22.12 -0.33
CA GLN A 123 2.67 23.17 -1.11
C GLN A 123 1.81 24.42 -1.28
N THR A 124 0.49 24.24 -1.35
CA THR A 124 -0.44 25.36 -1.59
C THR A 124 -1.02 25.98 -0.31
N ARG A 125 -0.58 25.56 0.87
CA ARG A 125 -1.09 26.07 2.17
C ARG A 125 -1.06 27.58 2.29
N LEU A 126 0.03 28.23 1.88
CA LEU A 126 0.18 29.68 1.93
C LEU A 126 -0.84 30.42 1.05
N TYR A 127 -1.23 29.83 -0.08
CA TYR A 127 -2.26 30.38 -0.97
C TYR A 127 -3.69 30.07 -0.45
N GLN A 128 -3.87 28.94 0.21
CA GLN A 128 -5.16 28.52 0.79
C GLN A 128 -5.56 29.39 1.99
N ASP A 129 -4.60 29.88 2.77
CA ASP A 129 -4.89 30.77 3.90
C ASP A 129 -5.42 32.14 3.44
N LYS A 130 -5.10 32.57 2.23
CA LYS A 130 -5.65 33.79 1.60
C LYS A 130 -7.03 33.57 0.98
N ASN A 131 -7.37 32.34 0.54
CA ASN A 131 -8.62 32.02 -0.16
C ASN A 131 -9.39 30.90 0.55
N LYS A 132 -10.43 31.24 1.31
CA LYS A 132 -11.31 30.27 2.02
C LYS A 132 -11.97 29.25 1.07
N VAL A 133 -12.30 29.68 -0.16
CA VAL A 133 -12.93 28.82 -1.18
C VAL A 133 -11.97 27.71 -1.65
N LEU A 134 -10.71 28.07 -1.91
CA LEU A 134 -9.68 27.10 -2.31
C LEU A 134 -9.44 26.05 -1.21
N LYS A 135 -9.41 26.47 0.04
CA LYS A 135 -9.29 25.58 1.21
C LYS A 135 -10.44 24.60 1.31
N LEU A 136 -11.68 25.05 1.05
CA LEU A 136 -12.86 24.20 1.04
C LEU A 136 -12.83 23.16 -0.08
N ILE A 137 -12.47 23.59 -1.31
CA ILE A 137 -12.36 22.70 -2.47
C ILE A 137 -11.33 21.59 -2.21
N MET A 138 -10.15 21.93 -1.70
CA MET A 138 -9.11 20.95 -1.37
C MET A 138 -9.56 19.97 -0.28
N LYS A 139 -10.30 20.43 0.72
CA LYS A 139 -10.85 19.57 1.76
C LYS A 139 -11.90 18.59 1.21
N CYS A 140 -12.80 19.07 0.33
CA CYS A 140 -13.78 18.22 -0.35
C CYS A 140 -13.12 17.20 -1.27
N ALA A 141 -12.11 17.60 -2.05
CA ALA A 141 -11.37 16.72 -2.94
C ALA A 141 -10.65 15.60 -2.16
N LYS A 142 -10.00 15.92 -1.05
CA LYS A 142 -9.38 14.92 -0.16
C LYS A 142 -10.40 13.95 0.41
N CYS A 143 -11.56 14.43 0.85
CA CYS A 143 -12.64 13.58 1.36
C CYS A 143 -13.16 12.64 0.27
N ALA A 144 -13.38 13.15 -0.95
CA ALA A 144 -13.82 12.37 -2.09
C ALA A 144 -12.80 11.27 -2.45
N MET A 145 -11.51 11.61 -2.53
CA MET A 145 -10.44 10.64 -2.81
C MET A 145 -10.34 9.57 -1.73
N TRP A 146 -10.51 9.94 -0.47
CA TRP A 146 -10.54 8.98 0.63
C TRP A 146 -11.73 8.01 0.52
N CYS A 147 -12.92 8.52 0.19
CA CYS A 147 -14.11 7.69 -0.04
C CYS A 147 -13.90 6.73 -1.23
N ILE A 148 -13.35 7.23 -2.35
CA ILE A 148 -13.06 6.42 -3.54
C ILE A 148 -12.08 5.30 -3.20
N GLU A 149 -10.96 5.63 -2.54
CA GLU A 149 -9.96 4.62 -2.13
C GLU A 149 -10.58 3.52 -1.26
N LYS A 150 -11.38 3.90 -0.26
CA LYS A 150 -12.05 2.93 0.63
C LYS A 150 -13.05 2.07 -0.11
N THR A 151 -13.84 2.65 -1.02
CA THR A 151 -14.81 1.92 -1.84
C THR A 151 -14.12 0.95 -2.79
N VAL A 152 -13.09 1.40 -3.49
CA VAL A 152 -12.31 0.55 -4.42
C VAL A 152 -11.66 -0.60 -3.67
N ARG A 153 -11.04 -0.36 -2.52
CA ARG A 153 -10.43 -1.40 -1.68
C ARG A 153 -11.47 -2.42 -1.22
N PHE A 154 -12.63 -1.96 -0.77
CA PHE A 154 -13.73 -2.81 -0.33
C PHE A 154 -14.27 -3.69 -1.48
N ILE A 155 -14.59 -3.09 -2.62
CA ILE A 155 -15.10 -3.82 -3.80
C ILE A 155 -14.04 -4.81 -4.31
N SER A 156 -12.76 -4.44 -4.32
CA SER A 156 -11.68 -5.32 -4.77
C SER A 156 -11.50 -6.53 -3.85
N ALA A 157 -11.56 -6.32 -2.53
CA ALA A 157 -11.45 -7.42 -1.56
C ALA A 157 -12.59 -8.43 -1.71
N TYR A 158 -13.83 -7.98 -1.75
CA TYR A 158 -14.99 -8.86 -1.97
C TYR A 158 -15.02 -9.43 -3.39
N GLY A 159 -14.61 -8.66 -4.41
CA GLY A 159 -14.48 -9.14 -5.78
C GLY A 159 -13.51 -10.30 -5.91
N LEU A 160 -12.40 -10.26 -5.20
CA LEU A 160 -11.44 -11.39 -5.17
C LEU A 160 -12.02 -12.63 -4.50
N VAL A 161 -12.93 -12.50 -3.53
CA VAL A 161 -13.66 -13.66 -2.98
C VAL A 161 -14.53 -14.32 -4.07
N PHE A 162 -15.23 -13.51 -4.90
CA PHE A 162 -15.99 -14.03 -6.03
C PHE A 162 -15.08 -14.63 -7.12
N VAL A 163 -13.90 -14.09 -7.36
CA VAL A 163 -12.89 -14.70 -8.24
C VAL A 163 -12.48 -16.09 -7.70
N ALA A 164 -12.24 -16.20 -6.40
CA ALA A 164 -11.88 -17.48 -5.77
C ALA A 164 -13.01 -18.51 -5.83
N LEU A 165 -14.26 -18.06 -5.69
CA LEU A 165 -15.46 -18.91 -5.63
C LEU A 165 -15.91 -19.37 -7.02
N GLU A 166 -16.03 -18.44 -7.97
CA GLU A 166 -16.64 -18.69 -9.28
C GLU A 166 -15.61 -18.81 -10.42
N GLY A 167 -14.36 -18.43 -10.18
CA GLY A 167 -13.30 -18.45 -11.21
C GLY A 167 -13.48 -17.39 -12.30
N ARG A 168 -14.31 -16.37 -12.10
CA ARG A 168 -14.59 -15.31 -13.07
C ARG A 168 -13.47 -14.29 -13.19
N ASN A 169 -13.48 -13.52 -14.28
CA ASN A 169 -12.63 -12.36 -14.47
C ASN A 169 -12.87 -11.32 -13.38
N PHE A 170 -11.83 -10.57 -12.98
CA PHE A 170 -11.90 -9.57 -11.92
C PHE A 170 -13.04 -8.55 -12.10
N CYS A 171 -13.18 -7.96 -13.27
CA CYS A 171 -14.25 -6.98 -13.53
C CYS A 171 -15.67 -7.58 -13.40
N GLY A 172 -15.87 -8.81 -13.88
CA GLY A 172 -17.14 -9.53 -13.71
C GLY A 172 -17.43 -9.86 -12.24
N ALA A 173 -16.41 -10.25 -11.49
CA ALA A 173 -16.49 -10.50 -10.06
C ALA A 173 -16.83 -9.22 -9.27
N CYS A 174 -16.22 -8.09 -9.59
CA CYS A 174 -16.55 -6.79 -8.99
C CYS A 174 -18.00 -6.38 -9.26
N PHE A 175 -18.50 -6.62 -10.47
CA PHE A 175 -19.89 -6.34 -10.80
C PHE A 175 -20.87 -7.24 -10.03
N SER A 176 -20.57 -8.53 -9.91
CA SER A 176 -21.32 -9.47 -9.06
C SER A 176 -21.31 -9.05 -7.60
N THR A 177 -20.16 -8.62 -7.10
CA THR A 177 -20.00 -8.05 -5.74
C THR A 177 -20.89 -6.84 -5.54
N PHE A 178 -20.88 -5.90 -6.48
CA PHE A 178 -21.73 -4.70 -6.40
C PHE A 178 -23.22 -5.06 -6.36
N LYS A 179 -23.66 -5.97 -7.23
CA LYS A 179 -25.05 -6.48 -7.20
C LYS A 179 -25.40 -7.12 -5.87
N PHE A 180 -24.51 -7.93 -5.32
CA PHE A 180 -24.70 -8.60 -4.03
C PHE A 180 -24.83 -7.59 -2.88
N ILE A 181 -23.97 -6.57 -2.86
CA ILE A 181 -23.97 -5.51 -1.81
C ILE A 181 -25.28 -4.72 -1.88
N VAL A 182 -25.72 -4.35 -3.08
CA VAL A 182 -26.98 -3.59 -3.29
C VAL A 182 -28.20 -4.42 -2.94
N ALA A 183 -28.18 -5.72 -3.23
CA ALA A 183 -29.28 -6.62 -2.90
C ALA A 183 -29.40 -6.94 -1.41
N ASN A 184 -28.25 -6.96 -0.68
CA ASN A 184 -28.20 -7.39 0.73
C ASN A 184 -27.41 -6.39 1.62
N PRO A 185 -27.78 -5.10 1.67
CA PRO A 185 -26.97 -4.08 2.35
C PRO A 185 -26.89 -4.30 3.86
N VAL A 186 -27.95 -4.78 4.49
CA VAL A 186 -27.99 -5.05 5.94
C VAL A 186 -27.05 -6.18 6.30
N GLN A 187 -27.05 -7.29 5.55
CA GLN A 187 -26.18 -8.45 5.80
C GLN A 187 -24.70 -8.07 5.65
N VAL A 188 -24.36 -7.33 4.61
CA VAL A 188 -23.00 -6.83 4.38
C VAL A 188 -22.58 -5.86 5.49
N GLY A 189 -23.49 -4.98 5.92
CA GLY A 189 -23.27 -4.05 7.03
C GLY A 189 -22.99 -4.78 8.35
N VAL A 190 -23.84 -5.73 8.73
CA VAL A 190 -23.67 -6.54 9.94
C VAL A 190 -22.35 -7.30 9.90
N ASN A 191 -22.05 -7.95 8.79
CA ASN A 191 -20.81 -8.73 8.63
C ASN A 191 -19.56 -7.81 8.76
N THR A 192 -19.61 -6.60 8.21
CA THR A 192 -18.54 -5.61 8.34
C THR A 192 -18.34 -5.16 9.79
N VAL A 193 -19.43 -4.92 10.53
CA VAL A 193 -19.37 -4.53 11.94
C VAL A 193 -18.78 -5.67 12.79
N VAL A 194 -19.27 -6.90 12.60
CA VAL A 194 -18.76 -8.08 13.31
C VAL A 194 -17.26 -8.28 13.04
N THR A 195 -16.84 -8.19 11.79
CA THR A 195 -15.41 -8.30 11.42
C THR A 195 -14.56 -7.23 12.11
N LYS A 196 -15.01 -5.97 12.11
CA LYS A 196 -14.30 -4.88 12.80
C LYS A 196 -14.22 -5.11 14.31
N LEU A 197 -15.29 -5.62 14.91
CA LEU A 197 -15.32 -5.94 16.34
C LEU A 197 -14.32 -7.08 16.67
N LEU A 198 -14.27 -8.12 15.85
CA LEU A 198 -13.30 -9.20 16.01
C LEU A 198 -11.85 -8.72 15.86
N ILE A 199 -11.57 -7.84 14.89
CA ILE A 199 -10.25 -7.23 14.71
C ILE A 199 -9.88 -6.40 15.95
N LEU A 200 -10.80 -5.57 16.45
CA LEU A 200 -10.57 -4.76 17.65
C LEU A 200 -10.26 -5.62 18.87
N LEU A 201 -11.03 -6.70 19.07
CA LEU A 201 -10.78 -7.66 20.14
C LEU A 201 -9.41 -8.33 19.99
N SER A 202 -9.05 -8.73 18.78
CA SER A 202 -7.74 -9.37 18.51
C SER A 202 -6.57 -8.41 18.78
N ILE A 203 -6.67 -7.14 18.36
CA ILE A 203 -5.65 -6.12 18.60
C ILE A 203 -5.49 -5.85 20.11
N GLY A 204 -6.53 -6.00 20.91
CA GLY A 204 -6.47 -5.85 22.35
C GLY A 204 -5.95 -7.09 23.08
N THR A 205 -6.49 -8.26 22.76
CA THR A 205 -6.22 -9.50 23.50
C THR A 205 -4.83 -10.09 23.24
N ILE A 206 -4.35 -10.03 21.98
CA ILE A 206 -3.05 -10.66 21.62
C ILE A 206 -1.88 -9.97 22.33
N PRO A 207 -1.70 -8.64 22.30
CA PRO A 207 -0.60 -8.00 23.01
C PRO A 207 -0.66 -8.18 24.53
N VAL A 208 -1.88 -8.13 25.10
CA VAL A 208 -2.07 -8.34 26.55
C VAL A 208 -1.68 -9.74 26.95
N SER A 209 -2.12 -10.77 26.22
CA SER A 209 -1.75 -12.17 26.50
C SER A 209 -0.24 -12.42 26.35
N CYS A 210 0.39 -11.83 25.32
CA CYS A 210 1.86 -11.89 25.15
C CYS A 210 2.59 -11.21 26.31
N GLY A 211 2.10 -10.06 26.78
CA GLY A 211 2.67 -9.35 27.92
C GLY A 211 2.60 -10.17 29.20
N ILE A 212 1.44 -10.74 29.50
CA ILE A 212 1.24 -11.60 30.69
C ILE A 212 2.13 -12.84 30.61
N ALA A 213 2.15 -13.52 29.46
CA ALA A 213 2.98 -14.70 29.27
C ALA A 213 4.47 -14.40 29.46
N THR A 214 4.93 -13.29 28.89
CA THR A 214 6.33 -12.84 29.05
C THR A 214 6.65 -12.53 30.51
N PHE A 215 5.76 -11.85 31.21
CA PHE A 215 5.92 -11.51 32.62
C PHE A 215 6.06 -12.78 33.49
N VAL A 216 5.14 -13.74 33.34
CA VAL A 216 5.15 -15.00 34.11
C VAL A 216 6.42 -15.80 33.86
N VAL A 217 6.86 -15.92 32.60
CA VAL A 217 8.08 -16.64 32.25
C VAL A 217 9.33 -15.99 32.84
N LEU A 218 9.42 -14.68 32.83
CA LEU A 218 10.58 -13.94 33.37
C LEU A 218 10.63 -13.97 34.89
N GLU A 219 9.47 -13.92 35.55
CA GLU A 219 9.36 -14.05 37.00
C GLU A 219 9.84 -15.45 37.47
N GLN A 220 9.39 -16.52 36.77
CA GLN A 220 9.88 -17.89 37.06
C GLN A 220 11.39 -18.06 36.87
N ARG A 221 11.99 -17.27 35.98
CA ARG A 221 13.43 -17.28 35.76
C ARG A 221 14.23 -16.38 36.74
N GLY A 222 13.59 -15.70 37.68
CA GLY A 222 14.21 -14.87 38.69
C GLY A 222 14.89 -13.61 38.16
N ILE A 223 14.43 -13.07 37.02
CA ILE A 223 15.02 -11.87 36.44
C ILE A 223 14.57 -10.63 37.23
N ARG A 224 15.53 -9.87 37.74
CA ARG A 224 15.33 -8.78 38.71
C ARG A 224 14.52 -7.58 38.18
N ASN A 225 14.48 -7.35 36.88
CA ASN A 225 13.70 -6.28 36.24
C ASN A 225 13.02 -6.76 34.94
N PRO A 226 11.83 -7.44 34.99
CA PRO A 226 11.18 -7.98 33.84
C PRO A 226 10.44 -6.90 33.00
N MET A 227 10.21 -5.70 33.55
CA MET A 227 9.34 -4.67 32.96
C MET A 227 9.78 -4.22 31.56
N TYR A 228 11.11 -4.06 31.34
CA TYR A 228 11.61 -3.66 30.01
C TYR A 228 11.32 -4.71 28.94
N SER A 229 11.56 -5.97 29.26
CA SER A 229 11.31 -7.09 28.32
C SER A 229 9.83 -7.28 28.05
N VAL A 230 8.98 -7.11 29.06
CA VAL A 230 7.50 -7.15 28.88
C VAL A 230 7.04 -6.01 27.97
N PHE A 231 7.53 -4.79 28.19
CA PHE A 231 7.21 -3.64 27.36
C PHE A 231 7.61 -3.85 25.89
N MET A 232 8.81 -4.35 25.65
CA MET A 232 9.28 -4.66 24.29
C MET A 232 8.45 -5.78 23.64
N ALA A 233 8.08 -6.83 24.38
CA ALA A 233 7.22 -7.90 23.89
C ALA A 233 5.81 -7.40 23.50
N VAL A 234 5.22 -6.54 24.32
CA VAL A 234 3.92 -5.92 24.03
C VAL A 234 3.99 -5.01 22.80
N LEU A 235 5.02 -4.18 22.69
CA LEU A 235 5.22 -3.34 21.50
C LEU A 235 5.35 -4.17 20.22
N LEU A 236 6.19 -5.20 20.27
CA LEU A 236 6.37 -6.12 19.15
C LEU A 236 5.04 -6.80 18.78
N ALA A 237 4.29 -7.29 19.77
CA ALA A 237 3.00 -7.92 19.58
C ALA A 237 1.98 -6.95 18.95
N ILE A 238 1.95 -5.68 19.37
CA ILE A 238 1.10 -4.65 18.76
C ILE A 238 1.47 -4.44 17.29
N VAL A 239 2.75 -4.29 16.96
CA VAL A 239 3.21 -4.08 15.59
C VAL A 239 2.84 -5.28 14.71
N VAL A 240 3.13 -6.50 15.16
CA VAL A 240 2.82 -7.73 14.41
C VAL A 240 1.32 -7.89 14.23
N THR A 241 0.53 -7.68 15.29
CA THR A 241 -0.94 -7.82 15.21
C THR A 241 -1.54 -6.81 14.24
N ASN A 242 -1.11 -5.54 14.27
CA ASN A 242 -1.55 -4.53 13.32
C ASN A 242 -1.14 -4.89 11.88
N ALA A 243 0.07 -5.40 11.67
CA ALA A 243 0.53 -5.82 10.35
C ALA A 243 -0.25 -7.02 9.80
N CYS A 244 -0.66 -7.95 10.67
CA CYS A 244 -1.47 -9.11 10.26
C CYS A 244 -2.95 -8.79 10.02
N MET A 245 -3.49 -7.74 10.68
CA MET A 245 -4.91 -7.39 10.62
C MET A 245 -5.21 -6.21 9.67
N ALA A 246 -4.18 -5.51 9.15
CA ALA A 246 -4.30 -4.44 8.17
C ALA A 246 -4.61 -4.95 6.76
#